data_49ba2061a59205d2a053b96558eda036
#
_entry.id   49ba2061a59205d2a053b96558eda036
#
_cell.length_a   1.000
_cell.length_b   1.000
_cell.length_c   1.000
_cell.angle_alpha   90.00
_cell.angle_beta   90.00
_cell.angle_gamma   90.00
#
_symmetry.space_group_name_H-M   'P 1'
#
loop_
_entity.id
_entity.type
_entity.pdbx_description
1 polymer ?
#
loop_
_entity_poly.entity_id
_entity_poly.type
_entity_poly.pdbx_seq_one_letter_code
_entity_poly.pdbx_strand_id
1 'polypeptide(L)'
;AESGSLHLRLDETLRRPVPEGTHAGALPFDITLTVFAVEHHPGTSAAADYRAELTIEGDAAEQHVLSMNRIVRTHGTRLLLGRLDADHRGVTLLVNTDPWGIPVSYAGYALLALSFLFVLISRGGAFRRTLRRLSAAVLLLALPVQAAAEVEARLPTLSPEQAEQFGAMLIEHEGRIQPVASFARQFTRRLTGKTDWQGYTAVEVLAGFAFFPEAWQHAPLLKAEGGELRRRYALRKHVAFADLFDARGDYIFLPYWDELTRGGALEGWLADAARLDSRVREVQGVAEGTALRLFPPEAHGGQAWLAPDPVAAHPPTAP
;
A
#
# COMPACT_ATOMS: atom_id res chain seq x y z
N ALA A 1 23.13 -20.94 3.62
CA ALA A 1 23.04 -19.56 4.11
C ALA A 1 23.02 -19.64 5.63
N GLU A 2 24.07 -19.15 6.26
CA GLU A 2 24.11 -19.05 7.72
C GLU A 2 23.66 -17.64 8.09
N SER A 3 22.54 -17.54 8.77
CA SER A 3 22.03 -16.30 9.32
C SER A 3 21.83 -16.45 10.81
N GLY A 4 22.35 -15.52 11.59
CA GLY A 4 22.21 -15.46 13.03
C GLY A 4 21.80 -14.09 13.49
N SER A 5 21.63 -13.92 14.79
CA SER A 5 21.32 -12.65 15.42
C SER A 5 22.41 -12.23 16.40
N LEU A 6 22.61 -10.92 16.53
CA LEU A 6 23.56 -10.31 17.42
C LEU A 6 22.88 -9.15 18.14
N HIS A 7 22.80 -9.20 19.46
CA HIS A 7 22.24 -8.12 20.25
C HIS A 7 23.34 -7.16 20.70
N LEU A 8 23.13 -5.86 20.47
CA LEU A 8 24.05 -4.77 20.82
C LEU A 8 23.32 -3.74 21.66
N ARG A 9 23.96 -3.27 22.71
CA ARG A 9 23.50 -2.10 23.47
C ARG A 9 24.36 -0.88 23.16
N LEU A 10 23.79 0.29 23.39
CA LEU A 10 24.48 1.56 23.17
C LEU A 10 25.76 1.63 24.01
N ASP A 11 26.85 2.04 23.39
CA ASP A 11 28.21 2.13 23.97
C ASP A 11 28.82 0.77 24.44
N GLU A 12 28.19 -0.34 24.03
CA GLU A 12 28.74 -1.68 24.29
C GLU A 12 29.60 -2.14 23.11
N THR A 13 30.83 -2.61 23.43
CA THR A 13 31.71 -3.23 22.45
C THR A 13 31.68 -4.74 22.60
N LEU A 14 31.23 -5.44 21.58
CA LEU A 14 31.31 -6.89 21.49
C LEU A 14 32.57 -7.30 20.72
N ARG A 15 33.46 -7.99 21.38
CA ARG A 15 34.72 -8.47 20.80
C ARG A 15 34.51 -9.79 20.09
N ARG A 16 34.80 -9.84 18.78
CA ARG A 16 34.66 -11.01 17.90
C ARG A 16 33.40 -11.83 18.22
N PRO A 17 32.21 -11.21 18.17
CA PRO A 17 31.00 -11.84 18.66
C PRO A 17 30.63 -13.07 17.83
N VAL A 18 30.06 -14.07 18.52
CA VAL A 18 29.44 -15.23 17.86
C VAL A 18 27.94 -14.97 17.70
N PRO A 19 27.43 -14.89 16.46
CA PRO A 19 25.98 -14.67 16.25
C PRO A 19 25.17 -15.85 16.78
N GLU A 20 24.08 -15.58 17.49
CA GLU A 20 23.14 -16.59 17.97
C GLU A 20 22.35 -17.21 16.82
N GLY A 21 22.07 -18.50 16.89
CA GLY A 21 21.23 -19.20 15.89
C GLY A 21 21.97 -19.60 14.61
N THR A 22 23.29 -19.50 14.58
CA THR A 22 24.12 -19.94 13.45
C THR A 22 25.22 -20.89 13.91
N HIS A 23 25.73 -21.72 12.99
CA HIS A 23 26.93 -22.50 13.17
C HIS A 23 28.22 -21.74 12.77
N ALA A 24 28.06 -20.47 12.35
CA ALA A 24 29.17 -19.59 12.03
C ALA A 24 30.05 -19.38 13.29
N GLY A 25 31.35 -19.38 13.09
CA GLY A 25 32.29 -19.03 14.15
C GLY A 25 32.20 -17.56 14.55
N ALA A 26 33.12 -17.15 15.45
CA ALA A 26 33.24 -15.75 15.83
C ALA A 26 33.48 -14.85 14.60
N LEU A 27 32.85 -13.67 14.58
CA LEU A 27 33.12 -12.69 13.56
C LEU A 27 34.58 -12.20 13.63
N PRO A 28 35.19 -11.86 12.49
CA PRO A 28 36.60 -11.47 12.46
C PRO A 28 36.86 -10.03 12.91
N PHE A 29 35.87 -9.35 13.48
CA PHE A 29 35.94 -7.95 13.89
C PHE A 29 35.19 -7.72 15.21
N ASP A 30 35.55 -6.64 15.89
CA ASP A 30 34.82 -6.12 17.03
C ASP A 30 33.77 -5.12 16.56
N ILE A 31 32.66 -5.01 17.28
CA ILE A 31 31.55 -4.15 16.88
C ILE A 31 31.02 -3.36 18.07
N THR A 32 30.81 -2.06 17.88
CA THR A 32 30.29 -1.14 18.90
C THR A 32 29.09 -0.37 18.31
N LEU A 33 28.00 -0.27 19.04
CA LEU A 33 26.89 0.62 18.72
C LEU A 33 27.16 1.98 19.36
N THR A 34 27.42 3.01 18.54
CA THR A 34 27.78 4.35 19.00
C THR A 34 26.60 5.31 19.05
N VAL A 35 25.66 5.20 18.11
CA VAL A 35 24.48 6.05 18.06
C VAL A 35 23.28 5.21 17.67
N PHE A 36 22.15 5.48 18.30
CA PHE A 36 20.86 4.97 17.87
C PHE A 36 19.82 6.10 17.86
N ALA A 37 19.15 6.29 16.75
CA ALA A 37 18.12 7.32 16.55
C ALA A 37 16.92 6.77 15.80
N VAL A 38 15.73 7.26 16.15
CA VAL A 38 14.48 7.02 15.43
C VAL A 38 14.05 8.32 14.79
N GLU A 39 13.95 8.34 13.48
CA GLU A 39 13.41 9.46 12.74
C GLU A 39 11.89 9.28 12.55
N HIS A 40 11.11 10.33 12.82
CA HIS A 40 9.67 10.29 12.69
C HIS A 40 9.23 11.12 11.48
N HIS A 41 8.12 10.74 10.86
CA HIS A 41 7.49 11.59 9.85
C HIS A 41 7.05 12.92 10.48
N PRO A 42 7.26 14.06 9.82
CA PRO A 42 6.85 15.36 10.33
C PRO A 42 5.36 15.37 10.74
N GLY A 43 5.08 15.81 11.97
CA GLY A 43 3.73 15.91 12.51
C GLY A 43 3.07 14.58 12.89
N THR A 44 3.80 13.46 12.95
CA THR A 44 3.26 12.16 13.35
C THR A 44 4.18 11.45 14.36
N SER A 45 3.65 10.44 15.07
CA SER A 45 4.43 9.54 15.92
C SER A 45 4.95 8.30 15.15
N ALA A 46 4.65 8.20 13.84
CA ALA A 46 5.09 7.08 13.05
C ALA A 46 6.57 7.20 12.71
N ALA A 47 7.33 6.13 12.94
CA ALA A 47 8.74 6.09 12.60
C ALA A 47 8.94 6.12 11.07
N ALA A 48 9.74 7.07 10.60
CA ALA A 48 10.13 7.20 9.20
C ALA A 48 11.33 6.34 8.86
N ASP A 49 12.34 6.31 9.75
CA ASP A 49 13.53 5.46 9.63
C ASP A 49 14.12 5.18 11.02
N TYR A 50 14.90 4.12 11.07
CA TYR A 50 15.70 3.75 12.24
C TYR A 50 17.15 3.80 11.82
N ARG A 51 17.97 4.55 12.55
CA ARG A 51 19.37 4.76 12.26
C ARG A 51 20.23 4.27 13.41
N ALA A 52 21.15 3.35 13.11
CA ALA A 52 22.18 2.87 14.03
C ALA A 52 23.56 3.16 13.46
N GLU A 53 24.41 3.81 14.21
CA GLU A 53 25.81 4.01 13.84
C GLU A 53 26.66 2.97 14.55
N LEU A 54 27.41 2.23 13.76
CA LEU A 54 28.27 1.15 14.22
C LEU A 54 29.72 1.50 13.97
N THR A 55 30.58 1.32 14.98
CA THR A 55 32.02 1.27 14.78
C THR A 55 32.45 -0.19 14.70
N ILE A 56 33.08 -0.55 13.61
CA ILE A 56 33.57 -1.91 13.34
C ILE A 56 35.10 -1.85 13.34
N GLU A 57 35.74 -2.59 14.24
CA GLU A 57 37.18 -2.64 14.39
C GLU A 57 37.68 -4.02 13.90
N GLY A 58 38.29 -4.00 12.71
CA GLY A 58 38.99 -5.13 12.09
C GLY A 58 40.46 -4.77 11.90
N ASP A 59 40.91 -4.73 10.65
CA ASP A 59 42.26 -4.25 10.31
C ASP A 59 42.37 -2.72 10.49
N ALA A 60 41.26 -1.99 10.37
CA ALA A 60 41.11 -0.57 10.68
C ALA A 60 39.74 -0.34 11.32
N ALA A 61 39.60 0.73 12.10
CA ALA A 61 38.30 1.14 12.64
C ALA A 61 37.50 1.89 11.57
N GLU A 62 36.34 1.39 11.23
CA GLU A 62 35.43 1.94 10.26
C GLU A 62 34.09 2.28 10.89
N GLN A 63 33.57 3.47 10.57
CA GLN A 63 32.21 3.86 10.98
C GLN A 63 31.22 3.57 9.88
N HIS A 64 30.14 2.90 10.23
CA HIS A 64 29.07 2.53 9.31
C HIS A 64 27.72 2.97 9.84
N VAL A 65 26.86 3.44 8.93
CA VAL A 65 25.47 3.79 9.23
C VAL A 65 24.57 2.68 8.70
N LEU A 66 23.82 2.08 9.59
CA LEU A 66 22.83 1.06 9.32
C LEU A 66 21.43 1.68 9.47
N SER A 67 20.53 1.45 8.50
CA SER A 67 19.13 1.85 8.59
C SER A 67 18.21 0.77 8.01
N MET A 68 16.89 0.98 8.05
CA MET A 68 15.92 -0.02 7.52
C MET A 68 16.25 -0.44 6.08
N ASN A 69 16.75 0.48 5.26
CA ASN A 69 17.04 0.24 3.84
C ASN A 69 18.53 0.23 3.50
N ARG A 70 19.40 0.44 4.49
CA ARG A 70 20.85 0.49 4.28
C ARG A 70 21.54 -0.57 5.12
N ILE A 71 21.99 -1.61 4.44
CA ILE A 71 22.74 -2.71 5.06
C ILE A 71 24.24 -2.39 5.08
N VAL A 72 24.94 -2.87 6.10
CA VAL A 72 26.41 -2.81 6.20
C VAL A 72 26.99 -4.12 5.67
N ARG A 73 28.04 -4.01 4.86
CA ARG A 73 28.80 -5.16 4.33
C ARG A 73 30.25 -4.98 4.71
N THR A 74 30.75 -5.88 5.51
CA THR A 74 32.14 -5.87 5.97
C THR A 74 32.67 -7.28 6.12
N HIS A 75 33.92 -7.52 5.79
CA HIS A 75 34.61 -8.81 5.94
C HIS A 75 33.80 -10.03 5.46
N GLY A 76 33.10 -9.89 4.33
CA GLY A 76 32.24 -10.97 3.79
C GLY A 76 30.93 -11.20 4.55
N THR A 77 30.65 -10.42 5.58
CA THR A 77 29.46 -10.47 6.42
C THR A 77 28.51 -9.31 6.06
N ARG A 78 27.22 -9.55 6.18
CA ARG A 78 26.16 -8.55 6.05
C ARG A 78 25.47 -8.37 7.37
N LEU A 79 25.37 -7.12 7.78
CA LEU A 79 24.64 -6.71 8.97
C LEU A 79 23.37 -5.98 8.53
N LEU A 80 22.25 -6.44 9.04
CA LEU A 80 20.94 -5.85 8.79
C LEU A 80 20.30 -5.48 10.12
N LEU A 81 19.53 -4.41 10.15
CA LEU A 81 18.75 -4.03 11.31
C LEU A 81 17.57 -5.01 11.46
N GLY A 82 17.49 -5.72 12.59
CA GLY A 82 16.45 -6.69 12.87
C GLY A 82 15.39 -6.14 13.82
N ARG A 83 15.63 -6.19 15.11
CA ARG A 83 14.70 -5.77 16.16
C ARG A 83 15.30 -4.65 16.98
N LEU A 84 14.45 -3.80 17.50
CA LEU A 84 14.77 -2.72 18.43
C LEU A 84 14.29 -3.10 19.83
N ASP A 85 15.06 -2.71 20.83
CA ASP A 85 14.64 -2.83 22.21
C ASP A 85 13.58 -1.75 22.53
N ALA A 86 12.67 -2.11 23.41
CA ALA A 86 11.59 -1.19 23.84
C ALA A 86 12.11 0.05 24.57
N ASP A 87 13.32 -0.03 25.16
CA ASP A 87 13.99 1.06 25.86
C ASP A 87 14.79 1.99 24.92
N HIS A 88 14.80 1.72 23.60
CA HIS A 88 15.56 2.43 22.57
C HIS A 88 17.08 2.49 22.85
N ARG A 89 17.64 1.57 23.64
CA ARG A 89 19.05 1.52 24.01
C ARG A 89 19.79 0.32 23.45
N GLY A 90 19.12 -0.54 22.69
CA GLY A 90 19.70 -1.71 22.07
C GLY A 90 19.06 -2.04 20.75
N VAL A 91 19.82 -2.77 19.93
CA VAL A 91 19.40 -3.26 18.64
C VAL A 91 19.79 -4.72 18.46
N THR A 92 18.94 -5.51 17.86
CA THR A 92 19.30 -6.84 17.40
C THR A 92 19.63 -6.75 15.91
N LEU A 93 20.84 -7.08 15.55
CA LEU A 93 21.30 -7.17 14.17
C LEU A 93 21.11 -8.59 13.66
N LEU A 94 20.65 -8.70 12.42
CA LEU A 94 20.69 -9.94 11.66
C LEU A 94 22.04 -10.02 10.93
N VAL A 95 22.77 -11.08 11.19
CA VAL A 95 24.09 -11.35 10.63
C VAL A 95 23.97 -12.44 9.59
N ASN A 96 24.42 -12.17 8.37
CA ASN A 96 24.42 -13.14 7.28
C ASN A 96 25.82 -13.28 6.69
N THR A 97 26.36 -14.51 6.73
CA THR A 97 27.69 -14.88 6.24
C THR A 97 27.59 -15.88 5.09
N ASP A 98 26.75 -15.62 4.11
CA ASP A 98 26.56 -16.50 2.94
C ASP A 98 27.34 -15.99 1.71
N PRO A 99 28.55 -16.51 1.45
CA PRO A 99 29.35 -16.09 0.30
C PRO A 99 28.80 -16.62 -1.04
N TRP A 100 28.03 -17.72 -1.03
CA TRP A 100 27.58 -18.40 -2.24
C TRP A 100 26.12 -18.15 -2.60
N GLY A 101 25.25 -17.95 -1.63
CA GLY A 101 23.80 -17.82 -1.87
C GLY A 101 23.46 -16.68 -2.79
N ILE A 102 24.19 -15.57 -2.72
CA ILE A 102 23.94 -14.40 -3.56
C ILE A 102 24.41 -14.60 -5.00
N PRO A 103 25.67 -14.99 -5.26
CA PRO A 103 26.08 -15.30 -6.62
C PRO A 103 25.19 -16.35 -7.30
N VAL A 104 24.81 -17.40 -6.60
CA VAL A 104 23.91 -18.44 -7.11
C VAL A 104 22.52 -17.87 -7.40
N SER A 105 21.96 -17.05 -6.51
CA SER A 105 20.64 -16.41 -6.72
C SER A 105 20.66 -15.49 -7.92
N TYR A 106 21.69 -14.64 -8.06
CA TYR A 106 21.80 -13.75 -9.22
C TYR A 106 22.04 -14.52 -10.53
N ALA A 107 22.81 -15.61 -10.51
CA ALA A 107 22.96 -16.50 -11.66
C ALA A 107 21.59 -17.11 -12.04
N GLY A 108 20.80 -17.53 -11.05
CA GLY A 108 19.43 -18.00 -11.26
C GLY A 108 18.53 -16.93 -11.90
N TYR A 109 18.55 -15.69 -11.39
CA TYR A 109 17.81 -14.59 -11.99
C TYR A 109 18.25 -14.25 -13.40
N ALA A 110 19.55 -14.27 -13.68
CA ALA A 110 20.09 -14.07 -15.03
C ALA A 110 19.60 -15.16 -16.00
N LEU A 111 19.64 -16.42 -15.57
CA LEU A 111 19.12 -17.55 -16.34
C LEU A 111 17.62 -17.42 -16.62
N LEU A 112 16.86 -16.97 -15.63
CA LEU A 112 15.41 -16.74 -15.73
C LEU A 112 15.11 -15.61 -16.71
N ALA A 113 15.84 -14.50 -16.63
CA ALA A 113 15.72 -13.38 -17.57
C ALA A 113 16.09 -13.79 -19.00
N LEU A 114 17.18 -14.55 -19.19
CA LEU A 114 17.58 -15.07 -20.49
C LEU A 114 16.55 -16.03 -21.08
N SER A 115 15.98 -16.93 -20.24
CA SER A 115 14.90 -17.83 -20.65
C SER A 115 13.66 -17.06 -21.08
N PHE A 116 13.31 -16.00 -20.36
CA PHE A 116 12.19 -15.14 -20.70
C PHE A 116 12.42 -14.41 -22.04
N LEU A 117 13.61 -13.85 -22.23
CA LEU A 117 14.01 -13.24 -23.51
C LEU A 117 13.99 -14.25 -24.66
N PHE A 118 14.48 -15.47 -24.41
CA PHE A 118 14.44 -16.53 -25.42
C PHE A 118 13.01 -16.88 -25.84
N VAL A 119 12.08 -16.97 -24.88
CA VAL A 119 10.65 -17.21 -25.17
C VAL A 119 10.05 -16.07 -25.99
N LEU A 120 10.40 -14.80 -25.69
CA LEU A 120 9.93 -13.62 -26.43
C LEU A 120 10.47 -13.58 -27.87
N ILE A 121 11.76 -13.94 -28.08
CA ILE A 121 12.44 -13.85 -29.38
C ILE A 121 12.13 -15.07 -30.22
N SER A 122 11.83 -16.22 -29.65
CA SER A 122 11.59 -17.48 -30.34
C SER A 122 10.50 -17.37 -31.39
N ARG A 123 10.88 -17.60 -32.65
CA ARG A 123 9.99 -17.48 -33.85
C ARG A 123 8.80 -18.45 -33.84
N GLY A 124 8.91 -19.58 -33.15
CA GLY A 124 7.87 -20.63 -33.04
C GLY A 124 7.14 -20.64 -31.69
N GLY A 125 7.48 -19.73 -30.79
CA GLY A 125 6.97 -19.71 -29.41
C GLY A 125 5.47 -19.44 -29.29
N ALA A 126 4.86 -19.98 -28.22
CA ALA A 126 3.45 -19.77 -27.90
C ALA A 126 3.11 -18.27 -27.79
N PHE A 127 4.04 -17.47 -27.26
CA PHE A 127 3.88 -16.01 -27.11
C PHE A 127 3.63 -15.31 -28.44
N ARG A 128 4.44 -15.57 -29.47
CA ARG A 128 4.23 -14.96 -30.82
C ARG A 128 2.97 -15.46 -31.51
N ARG A 129 2.58 -16.72 -31.26
CA ARG A 129 1.28 -17.22 -31.75
C ARG A 129 0.11 -16.51 -31.10
N THR A 130 0.18 -16.26 -29.79
CA THR A 130 -0.85 -15.51 -29.06
C THR A 130 -0.87 -14.04 -29.47
N LEU A 131 0.32 -13.42 -29.64
CA LEU A 131 0.43 -12.04 -30.13
C LEU A 131 -0.15 -11.85 -31.53
N ARG A 132 0.10 -12.79 -32.45
CA ARG A 132 -0.52 -12.77 -33.79
C ARG A 132 -2.04 -12.97 -33.75
N ARG A 133 -2.56 -13.77 -32.82
CA ARG A 133 -4.00 -13.90 -32.61
C ARG A 133 -4.63 -12.64 -32.00
N LEU A 134 -3.93 -12.00 -31.07
CA LEU A 134 -4.35 -10.73 -30.49
C LEU A 134 -4.29 -9.59 -31.50
N SER A 135 -3.22 -9.48 -32.31
CA SER A 135 -3.14 -8.45 -33.35
C SER A 135 -4.20 -8.63 -34.42
N ALA A 136 -4.55 -9.86 -34.80
CA ALA A 136 -5.67 -10.13 -35.71
C ALA A 136 -7.04 -9.77 -35.08
N ALA A 137 -7.23 -10.03 -33.78
CA ALA A 137 -8.42 -9.65 -33.05
C ALA A 137 -8.52 -8.13 -32.86
N VAL A 138 -7.40 -7.45 -32.60
CA VAL A 138 -7.34 -5.97 -32.50
C VAL A 138 -7.60 -5.34 -33.87
N LEU A 139 -7.12 -5.95 -34.98
CA LEU A 139 -7.40 -5.45 -36.34
C LEU A 139 -8.89 -5.63 -36.72
N LEU A 140 -9.54 -6.70 -36.24
CA LEU A 140 -10.98 -6.93 -36.40
C LEU A 140 -11.83 -5.97 -35.54
N LEU A 141 -11.31 -5.55 -34.36
CA LEU A 141 -11.92 -4.54 -33.50
C LEU A 141 -11.67 -3.10 -33.98
N ALA A 142 -10.73 -2.89 -34.90
CA ALA A 142 -10.44 -1.59 -35.51
C ALA A 142 -11.33 -1.25 -36.72
N LEU A 143 -12.24 -2.14 -37.12
CA LEU A 143 -13.34 -1.76 -38.01
C LEU A 143 -14.22 -0.78 -37.26
N PRO A 144 -14.59 0.38 -37.87
CA PRO A 144 -15.46 1.32 -37.23
C PRO A 144 -16.84 0.68 -37.04
N VAL A 145 -17.07 0.09 -35.88
CA VAL A 145 -18.42 -0.11 -35.39
C VAL A 145 -18.91 1.28 -35.06
N GLN A 146 -19.64 1.86 -35.98
CA GLN A 146 -20.55 2.95 -35.66
C GLN A 146 -21.71 2.35 -34.84
N ALA A 147 -21.39 1.85 -33.67
CA ALA A 147 -22.33 1.74 -32.60
C ALA A 147 -22.60 3.20 -32.17
N ALA A 148 -23.81 3.65 -32.35
CA ALA A 148 -24.29 4.84 -31.67
C ALA A 148 -23.91 4.66 -30.19
N ALA A 149 -22.86 5.38 -29.76
CA ALA A 149 -22.58 5.54 -28.35
C ALA A 149 -23.78 6.36 -27.86
N GLU A 150 -24.70 5.72 -27.16
CA GLU A 150 -25.46 6.43 -26.14
C GLU A 150 -24.39 7.13 -25.32
N VAL A 151 -24.39 8.45 -25.37
CA VAL A 151 -23.58 9.29 -24.49
C VAL A 151 -24.17 9.06 -23.12
N GLU A 152 -23.71 7.98 -22.44
CA GLU A 152 -23.92 7.83 -21.01
C GLU A 152 -23.37 9.13 -20.38
N ALA A 153 -24.28 9.92 -19.81
CA ALA A 153 -23.93 11.20 -19.23
C ALA A 153 -22.81 10.95 -18.22
N ARG A 154 -21.62 11.47 -18.52
CA ARG A 154 -20.44 11.31 -17.66
C ARG A 154 -20.80 11.83 -16.27
N LEU A 155 -20.50 11.02 -15.23
CA LEU A 155 -20.72 11.42 -13.85
C LEU A 155 -19.93 12.71 -13.53
N PRO A 156 -20.48 13.62 -12.74
CA PRO A 156 -19.80 14.86 -12.36
C PRO A 156 -18.51 14.55 -11.60
N THR A 157 -17.45 15.24 -11.96
CA THR A 157 -16.15 15.16 -11.30
C THR A 157 -15.36 16.44 -11.53
N LEU A 158 -14.15 16.53 -10.99
CA LEU A 158 -13.25 17.65 -11.25
C LEU A 158 -12.81 17.71 -12.72
N SER A 159 -12.51 18.93 -13.21
CA SER A 159 -11.83 19.07 -14.49
C SER A 159 -10.43 18.45 -14.42
N PRO A 160 -9.79 18.09 -15.56
CA PRO A 160 -8.44 17.52 -15.54
C PRO A 160 -7.42 18.36 -14.78
N GLU A 161 -7.49 19.69 -14.93
CA GLU A 161 -6.60 20.64 -14.24
C GLU A 161 -6.85 20.67 -12.73
N GLN A 162 -8.12 20.69 -12.31
CA GLN A 162 -8.50 20.61 -10.90
C GLN A 162 -8.12 19.25 -10.28
N ALA A 163 -8.27 18.16 -11.03
CA ALA A 163 -7.90 16.84 -10.59
C ALA A 163 -6.37 16.73 -10.40
N GLU A 164 -5.56 17.35 -11.26
CA GLU A 164 -4.11 17.41 -11.10
C GLU A 164 -3.73 18.20 -9.84
N GLN A 165 -4.30 19.38 -9.63
CA GLN A 165 -4.07 20.20 -8.44
C GLN A 165 -4.48 19.48 -7.15
N PHE A 166 -5.68 18.90 -7.12
CA PHE A 166 -6.17 18.12 -5.99
C PHE A 166 -5.27 16.90 -5.72
N GLY A 167 -4.86 16.20 -6.77
CA GLY A 167 -3.96 15.05 -6.67
C GLY A 167 -2.57 15.37 -6.12
N ALA A 168 -2.08 16.60 -6.32
CA ALA A 168 -0.80 17.07 -5.80
C ALA A 168 -0.85 17.46 -4.32
N MET A 169 -2.02 17.71 -3.75
CA MET A 169 -2.17 18.02 -2.32
C MET A 169 -1.66 16.87 -1.46
N LEU A 170 -1.21 17.19 -0.25
CA LEU A 170 -0.80 16.19 0.73
C LEU A 170 -1.96 15.80 1.64
N ILE A 171 -2.03 14.53 1.97
CA ILE A 171 -3.01 13.93 2.88
C ILE A 171 -2.29 13.05 3.91
N GLU A 172 -2.73 13.09 5.17
CA GLU A 172 -2.35 12.10 6.17
C GLU A 172 -3.33 10.93 6.13
N HIS A 173 -2.81 9.71 5.96
CA HIS A 173 -3.59 8.48 5.98
C HIS A 173 -2.78 7.37 6.63
N GLU A 174 -3.34 6.74 7.67
CA GLU A 174 -2.71 5.65 8.44
C GLU A 174 -1.30 6.01 8.96
N GLY A 175 -1.14 7.24 9.47
CA GLY A 175 0.13 7.71 10.01
C GLY A 175 1.17 8.11 8.96
N ARG A 176 0.80 8.16 7.67
CA ARG A 176 1.70 8.52 6.56
C ARG A 176 1.20 9.75 5.83
N ILE A 177 2.12 10.66 5.53
CA ILE A 177 1.86 11.78 4.64
C ILE A 177 2.17 11.35 3.20
N GLN A 178 1.19 11.49 2.31
CA GLN A 178 1.33 11.12 0.91
C GLN A 178 0.52 12.05 0.01
N PRO A 179 0.83 12.14 -1.30
CA PRO A 179 -0.03 12.85 -2.25
C PRO A 179 -1.43 12.24 -2.33
N VAL A 180 -2.45 13.07 -2.45
CA VAL A 180 -3.85 12.64 -2.67
C VAL A 180 -3.95 11.69 -3.86
N ALA A 181 -3.18 11.90 -4.93
CA ALA A 181 -3.13 10.97 -6.06
C ALA A 181 -2.69 9.55 -5.68
N SER A 182 -1.84 9.39 -4.65
CA SER A 182 -1.44 8.07 -4.16
C SER A 182 -2.54 7.40 -3.35
N PHE A 183 -3.18 8.16 -2.47
CA PHE A 183 -4.37 7.73 -1.74
C PHE A 183 -5.52 7.37 -2.71
N ALA A 184 -5.81 8.20 -3.70
CA ALA A 184 -6.82 7.96 -4.71
C ALA A 184 -6.61 6.65 -5.47
N ARG A 185 -5.35 6.33 -5.86
CA ARG A 185 -5.03 5.04 -6.50
C ARG A 185 -5.28 3.84 -5.58
N GLN A 186 -4.97 3.96 -4.30
CA GLN A 186 -5.23 2.91 -3.30
C GLN A 186 -6.74 2.73 -3.09
N PHE A 187 -7.48 3.83 -2.92
CA PHE A 187 -8.92 3.88 -2.79
C PHE A 187 -9.61 3.20 -3.98
N THR A 188 -9.35 3.68 -5.20
CA THR A 188 -9.96 3.13 -6.42
C THR A 188 -9.64 1.66 -6.62
N ARG A 189 -8.40 1.25 -6.33
CA ARG A 189 -7.99 -0.16 -6.42
C ARG A 189 -8.70 -1.04 -5.39
N ARG A 190 -8.91 -0.57 -4.17
CA ARG A 190 -9.66 -1.31 -3.15
C ARG A 190 -11.12 -1.50 -3.56
N LEU A 191 -11.75 -0.49 -4.15
CA LEU A 191 -13.14 -0.56 -4.57
C LEU A 191 -13.33 -1.45 -5.80
N THR A 192 -12.55 -1.24 -6.85
CA THR A 192 -12.77 -1.81 -8.20
C THR A 192 -11.85 -2.98 -8.54
N GLY A 193 -10.69 -3.07 -7.87
CA GLY A 193 -9.56 -3.93 -8.22
C GLY A 193 -8.63 -3.34 -9.28
N LYS A 194 -8.88 -2.10 -9.76
CA LYS A 194 -8.09 -1.38 -10.76
C LYS A 194 -7.75 0.03 -10.27
N THR A 195 -6.83 0.71 -10.94
CA THR A 195 -6.42 2.09 -10.62
C THR A 195 -7.19 3.16 -11.37
N ASP A 196 -8.13 2.76 -12.20
CA ASP A 196 -9.03 3.60 -13.01
C ASP A 196 -10.39 2.92 -13.09
N TRP A 197 -11.42 3.66 -13.51
CA TRP A 197 -12.76 3.12 -13.70
C TRP A 197 -13.49 3.84 -14.81
N GLN A 198 -13.93 3.10 -15.84
CA GLN A 198 -14.74 3.61 -16.98
C GLN A 198 -14.25 4.94 -17.57
N GLY A 199 -12.93 5.08 -17.75
CA GLY A 199 -12.31 6.28 -18.28
C GLY A 199 -12.11 7.42 -17.28
N TYR A 200 -12.43 7.22 -16.00
CA TYR A 200 -12.07 8.12 -14.91
C TYR A 200 -10.73 7.75 -14.32
N THR A 201 -9.87 8.71 -14.06
CA THR A 201 -8.66 8.54 -13.28
C THR A 201 -8.99 8.28 -11.81
N ALA A 202 -8.03 7.74 -11.06
CA ALA A 202 -8.23 7.51 -9.62
C ALA A 202 -8.61 8.78 -8.86
N VAL A 203 -8.02 9.92 -9.23
CA VAL A 203 -8.30 11.21 -8.59
C VAL A 203 -9.71 11.67 -8.90
N GLU A 204 -10.19 11.50 -10.14
CA GLU A 204 -11.56 11.80 -10.54
C GLU A 204 -12.58 10.92 -9.81
N VAL A 205 -12.27 9.63 -9.59
CA VAL A 205 -13.11 8.69 -8.79
C VAL A 205 -13.19 9.17 -7.34
N LEU A 206 -12.05 9.47 -6.72
CA LEU A 206 -12.01 9.97 -5.34
C LEU A 206 -12.80 11.29 -5.21
N ALA A 207 -12.54 12.23 -6.12
CA ALA A 207 -13.22 13.53 -6.16
C ALA A 207 -14.74 13.38 -6.39
N GLY A 208 -15.13 12.40 -7.19
CA GLY A 208 -16.54 12.07 -7.41
C GLY A 208 -17.27 11.73 -6.12
N PHE A 209 -16.72 10.85 -5.31
CA PHE A 209 -17.31 10.52 -4.00
C PHE A 209 -17.20 11.67 -3.00
N ALA A 210 -16.09 12.43 -2.99
CA ALA A 210 -15.88 13.52 -2.05
C ALA A 210 -16.77 14.75 -2.29
N PHE A 211 -17.00 15.10 -3.56
CA PHE A 211 -17.66 16.36 -3.92
C PHE A 211 -19.03 16.17 -4.58
N PHE A 212 -19.33 14.98 -5.10
CA PHE A 212 -20.57 14.65 -5.80
C PHE A 212 -21.17 13.31 -5.33
N PRO A 213 -21.26 13.05 -4.00
CA PRO A 213 -21.65 11.74 -3.46
C PRO A 213 -23.02 11.28 -3.96
N GLU A 214 -23.98 12.19 -4.13
CA GLU A 214 -25.33 11.86 -4.61
C GLU A 214 -25.34 11.23 -6.02
N ALA A 215 -24.46 11.68 -6.89
CA ALA A 215 -24.34 11.10 -8.23
C ALA A 215 -23.55 9.78 -8.20
N TRP A 216 -22.45 9.75 -7.43
CA TRP A 216 -21.54 8.61 -7.42
C TRP A 216 -22.03 7.42 -6.58
N GLN A 217 -22.95 7.61 -5.64
CA GLN A 217 -23.55 6.51 -4.89
C GLN A 217 -24.25 5.46 -5.77
N HIS A 218 -24.66 5.84 -6.99
CA HIS A 218 -25.31 4.95 -7.96
C HIS A 218 -24.32 4.29 -8.93
N ALA A 219 -23.04 4.64 -8.86
CA ALA A 219 -22.00 4.06 -9.71
C ALA A 219 -21.59 2.65 -9.24
N PRO A 220 -21.63 1.63 -10.11
CA PRO A 220 -21.33 0.24 -9.71
C PRO A 220 -19.82 -0.02 -9.60
N LEU A 221 -19.18 0.60 -8.62
CA LEU A 221 -17.72 0.50 -8.39
C LEU A 221 -17.35 -0.59 -7.38
N LEU A 222 -18.21 -0.85 -6.39
CA LEU A 222 -17.85 -1.72 -5.28
C LEU A 222 -17.81 -3.17 -5.74
N LYS A 223 -16.64 -3.77 -5.73
CA LYS A 223 -16.43 -5.16 -6.11
C LYS A 223 -17.01 -6.09 -5.04
N ALA A 224 -18.09 -6.81 -5.35
CA ALA A 224 -18.64 -7.85 -4.51
C ALA A 224 -17.94 -9.18 -4.82
N GLU A 225 -17.07 -9.63 -3.90
CA GLU A 225 -16.35 -10.90 -3.98
C GLU A 225 -17.22 -12.04 -3.47
N GLY A 226 -16.84 -13.28 -3.80
CA GLY A 226 -17.59 -14.47 -3.36
C GLY A 226 -18.89 -14.76 -4.11
N GLY A 227 -18.97 -15.97 -4.65
CA GLY A 227 -20.15 -16.41 -5.40
C GLY A 227 -21.36 -16.66 -4.48
N GLU A 228 -21.12 -17.06 -3.23
CA GLU A 228 -22.15 -17.32 -2.25
C GLU A 228 -22.80 -16.02 -1.77
N LEU A 229 -22.00 -15.02 -1.40
CA LEU A 229 -22.49 -13.69 -1.03
C LEU A 229 -23.39 -13.11 -2.14
N ARG A 230 -22.92 -13.15 -3.38
CA ARG A 230 -23.67 -12.62 -4.52
C ARG A 230 -24.99 -13.35 -4.76
N ARG A 231 -25.02 -14.68 -4.61
CA ARG A 231 -26.27 -15.44 -4.73
C ARG A 231 -27.24 -15.13 -3.59
N ARG A 232 -26.73 -15.00 -2.36
CA ARG A 232 -27.55 -14.76 -1.17
C ARG A 232 -28.29 -13.43 -1.21
N TYR A 233 -27.64 -12.38 -1.74
CA TYR A 233 -28.17 -11.02 -1.81
C TYR A 233 -28.49 -10.56 -3.22
N ALA A 234 -28.50 -11.46 -4.21
CA ALA A 234 -28.73 -11.15 -5.62
C ALA A 234 -27.80 -10.04 -6.19
N LEU A 235 -26.57 -9.95 -5.67
CA LEU A 235 -25.61 -8.90 -6.04
C LEU A 235 -24.90 -9.22 -7.37
N ARG A 236 -24.65 -8.18 -8.16
CA ARG A 236 -23.73 -8.24 -9.31
C ARG A 236 -22.28 -8.31 -8.85
N LYS A 237 -21.34 -8.53 -9.79
CA LYS A 237 -19.90 -8.53 -9.51
C LYS A 237 -19.39 -7.16 -9.03
N HIS A 238 -19.97 -6.11 -9.56
CA HIS A 238 -19.78 -4.73 -9.11
C HIS A 238 -21.15 -4.18 -8.79
N VAL A 239 -21.29 -3.55 -7.64
CA VAL A 239 -22.52 -2.96 -7.12
C VAL A 239 -22.31 -1.48 -6.81
N ALA A 240 -23.36 -0.73 -6.85
CA ALA A 240 -23.35 0.65 -6.39
C ALA A 240 -23.45 0.72 -4.86
N PHE A 241 -23.02 1.82 -4.26
CA PHE A 241 -23.20 2.04 -2.83
C PHE A 241 -24.70 2.00 -2.45
N ALA A 242 -25.55 2.64 -3.27
CA ALA A 242 -26.99 2.65 -3.06
C ALA A 242 -27.65 1.27 -3.15
N ASP A 243 -27.08 0.33 -3.94
CA ASP A 243 -27.62 -1.05 -4.05
C ASP A 243 -27.52 -1.87 -2.74
N LEU A 244 -26.76 -1.37 -1.76
CA LEU A 244 -26.54 -2.03 -0.49
C LEU A 244 -27.51 -1.57 0.62
N PHE A 245 -28.50 -0.75 0.23
CA PHE A 245 -29.58 -0.30 1.10
C PHE A 245 -30.91 -0.74 0.51
N ASP A 246 -31.82 -1.19 1.36
CA ASP A 246 -33.16 -1.60 0.96
C ASP A 246 -34.10 -0.40 0.71
N ALA A 247 -35.34 -0.65 0.30
CA ALA A 247 -36.33 0.40 0.05
C ALA A 247 -36.72 1.21 1.29
N ARG A 248 -36.33 0.79 2.49
CA ARG A 248 -36.53 1.51 3.75
C ARG A 248 -35.29 2.30 4.13
N GLY A 249 -34.18 2.15 3.40
CA GLY A 249 -32.89 2.76 3.73
C GLY A 249 -32.07 1.93 4.71
N ASP A 250 -32.47 0.69 5.02
CA ASP A 250 -31.72 -0.18 5.93
C ASP A 250 -30.58 -0.87 5.17
N TYR A 251 -29.41 -0.92 5.82
CA TYR A 251 -28.21 -1.57 5.27
C TYR A 251 -28.38 -3.09 5.24
N ILE A 252 -28.17 -3.73 4.09
CA ILE A 252 -28.43 -5.16 3.89
C ILE A 252 -27.66 -6.09 4.84
N PHE A 253 -26.55 -5.66 5.40
CA PHE A 253 -25.76 -6.43 6.37
C PHE A 253 -26.06 -6.05 7.84
N LEU A 254 -27.02 -5.16 8.08
CA LEU A 254 -27.41 -4.76 9.44
C LEU A 254 -27.71 -5.94 10.39
N PRO A 255 -28.37 -7.02 9.94
CA PRO A 255 -28.64 -8.20 10.79
C PRO A 255 -27.36 -8.94 11.25
N TYR A 256 -26.23 -8.72 10.59
CA TYR A 256 -24.94 -9.37 10.87
C TYR A 256 -23.89 -8.36 11.36
N TRP A 257 -24.34 -7.17 11.76
CA TRP A 257 -23.44 -6.08 12.17
C TRP A 257 -22.53 -6.49 13.33
N ASP A 258 -23.06 -7.20 14.31
CA ASP A 258 -22.30 -7.64 15.47
C ASP A 258 -21.20 -8.65 15.10
N GLU A 259 -21.48 -9.55 14.16
CA GLU A 259 -20.46 -10.49 13.66
C GLU A 259 -19.38 -9.78 12.85
N LEU A 260 -19.77 -8.84 11.99
CA LEU A 260 -18.84 -8.09 11.12
C LEU A 260 -17.93 -7.15 11.91
N THR A 261 -18.38 -6.62 13.07
CA THR A 261 -17.65 -5.63 13.85
C THR A 261 -16.90 -6.21 15.06
N ARG A 262 -17.29 -7.38 15.56
CA ARG A 262 -16.74 -7.98 16.80
C ARG A 262 -15.27 -8.34 16.72
N GLY A 263 -14.67 -8.39 15.52
CA GLY A 263 -13.29 -8.83 15.29
C GLY A 263 -13.13 -10.35 15.49
N GLY A 264 -12.38 -10.99 14.60
CA GLY A 264 -12.14 -12.41 14.60
C GLY A 264 -12.00 -12.94 13.17
N ALA A 265 -11.60 -14.19 13.02
CA ALA A 265 -11.53 -14.85 11.72
C ALA A 265 -12.95 -15.15 11.22
N LEU A 266 -13.41 -14.39 10.23
CA LEU A 266 -14.66 -14.66 9.53
C LEU A 266 -14.40 -15.63 8.37
N GLU A 267 -15.33 -16.58 8.15
CA GLU A 267 -15.22 -17.58 7.10
C GLU A 267 -16.38 -17.51 6.11
N GLY A 268 -16.17 -18.10 4.93
CA GLY A 268 -17.20 -18.20 3.89
C GLY A 268 -17.74 -16.85 3.44
N TRP A 269 -19.04 -16.76 3.22
CA TRP A 269 -19.70 -15.55 2.72
C TRP A 269 -19.64 -14.36 3.71
N LEU A 270 -19.50 -14.61 5.03
CA LEU A 270 -19.32 -13.53 6.01
C LEU A 270 -17.97 -12.81 5.83
N ALA A 271 -16.92 -13.54 5.49
CA ALA A 271 -15.63 -12.91 5.14
C ALA A 271 -15.73 -12.05 3.87
N ASP A 272 -16.52 -12.48 2.88
CA ASP A 272 -16.80 -11.71 1.68
C ASP A 272 -17.64 -10.46 2.00
N ALA A 273 -18.64 -10.60 2.89
CA ALA A 273 -19.46 -9.49 3.38
C ALA A 273 -18.62 -8.46 4.13
N ALA A 274 -17.71 -8.89 5.00
CA ALA A 274 -16.80 -8.00 5.72
C ALA A 274 -15.89 -7.21 4.78
N ARG A 275 -15.40 -7.84 3.70
CA ARG A 275 -14.61 -7.14 2.67
C ARG A 275 -15.44 -6.09 1.92
N LEU A 276 -16.69 -6.40 1.60
CA LEU A 276 -17.59 -5.44 0.95
C LEU A 276 -17.96 -4.31 1.91
N ASP A 277 -18.26 -4.62 3.17
CA ASP A 277 -18.54 -3.64 4.22
C ASP A 277 -17.35 -2.69 4.46
N SER A 278 -16.12 -3.20 4.45
CA SER A 278 -14.92 -2.36 4.53
C SER A 278 -14.86 -1.33 3.38
N ARG A 279 -15.25 -1.72 2.16
CA ARG A 279 -15.33 -0.80 1.01
C ARG A 279 -16.43 0.24 1.17
N VAL A 280 -17.57 -0.17 1.74
CA VAL A 280 -18.69 0.75 2.04
C VAL A 280 -18.24 1.83 3.02
N ARG A 281 -17.61 1.43 4.14
CA ARG A 281 -17.10 2.38 5.14
C ARG A 281 -16.04 3.32 4.57
N GLU A 282 -15.20 2.83 3.67
CA GLU A 282 -14.20 3.66 3.00
C GLU A 282 -14.84 4.71 2.09
N VAL A 283 -15.86 4.34 1.31
CA VAL A 283 -16.64 5.28 0.50
C VAL A 283 -17.35 6.29 1.39
N GLN A 284 -17.97 5.84 2.45
CA GLN A 284 -18.66 6.70 3.41
C GLN A 284 -17.71 7.71 4.05
N GLY A 285 -16.54 7.27 4.51
CA GLY A 285 -15.53 8.16 5.09
C GLY A 285 -15.01 9.22 4.11
N VAL A 286 -14.94 8.90 2.81
CA VAL A 286 -14.58 9.87 1.77
C VAL A 286 -15.75 10.83 1.50
N ALA A 287 -16.99 10.33 1.39
CA ALA A 287 -18.17 11.15 1.13
C ALA A 287 -18.47 12.12 2.29
N GLU A 288 -18.25 11.69 3.52
CA GLU A 288 -18.37 12.51 4.73
C GLU A 288 -17.15 13.43 4.97
N GLY A 289 -16.08 13.27 4.17
CA GLY A 289 -14.83 14.02 4.34
C GLY A 289 -13.92 13.52 5.47
N THR A 290 -14.39 12.62 6.34
CA THR A 290 -13.66 12.15 7.53
C THR A 290 -12.36 11.40 7.20
N ALA A 291 -12.29 10.78 6.03
CA ALA A 291 -11.09 10.12 5.53
C ALA A 291 -10.05 11.09 4.91
N LEU A 292 -10.44 12.35 4.64
CA LEU A 292 -9.63 13.33 3.92
C LEU A 292 -8.92 14.28 4.89
N ARG A 293 -7.90 13.83 5.60
CA ARG A 293 -7.11 14.66 6.50
C ARG A 293 -6.11 15.52 5.71
N LEU A 294 -6.57 16.69 5.26
CA LEU A 294 -5.85 17.59 4.36
C LEU A 294 -5.18 18.77 5.07
N PHE A 295 -5.58 19.08 6.31
CA PHE A 295 -5.08 20.24 7.03
C PHE A 295 -3.96 19.85 8.00
N PRO A 296 -2.70 20.24 7.73
CA PRO A 296 -1.58 19.93 8.58
C PRO A 296 -1.64 20.67 9.94
N PRO A 297 -0.95 20.16 10.98
CA PRO A 297 -0.91 20.76 12.31
C PRO A 297 -0.53 22.25 12.31
N GLU A 298 0.38 22.65 11.45
CA GLU A 298 0.88 24.03 11.35
C GLU A 298 -0.21 25.02 10.87
N ALA A 299 -1.19 24.51 10.11
CA ALA A 299 -2.27 25.34 9.55
C ALA A 299 -3.29 25.80 10.61
N HIS A 300 -3.39 25.09 11.77
CA HIS A 300 -4.40 25.36 12.78
C HIS A 300 -3.87 25.33 14.23
N GLY A 301 -2.53 25.22 14.42
CA GLY A 301 -1.90 25.21 15.74
C GLY A 301 -2.15 23.95 16.58
N GLY A 302 -2.64 22.88 15.96
CA GLY A 302 -2.89 21.59 16.61
C GLY A 302 -1.67 20.65 16.56
N GLN A 303 -1.87 19.40 17.00
CA GLN A 303 -0.84 18.36 16.95
C GLN A 303 -1.11 17.25 15.91
N ALA A 304 -2.31 17.24 15.30
CA ALA A 304 -2.74 16.21 14.36
C ALA A 304 -3.29 16.84 13.07
N TRP A 305 -3.25 16.09 12.00
CA TRP A 305 -3.91 16.45 10.75
C TRP A 305 -5.42 16.38 10.91
N LEU A 306 -6.12 17.38 10.38
CA LEU A 306 -7.58 17.46 10.43
C LEU A 306 -8.21 17.18 9.06
N ALA A 307 -9.37 16.56 9.11
CA ALA A 307 -10.29 16.45 7.99
C ALA A 307 -11.07 17.75 7.79
N PRO A 308 -11.60 18.03 6.58
CA PRO A 308 -12.58 19.11 6.40
C PRO A 308 -13.77 18.94 7.34
N ASP A 309 -14.19 20.01 7.99
CA ASP A 309 -15.42 19.98 8.79
C ASP A 309 -16.63 20.09 7.86
N PRO A 310 -17.51 19.10 7.79
CA PRO A 310 -18.68 19.14 6.92
C PRO A 310 -19.65 20.28 7.30
N VAL A 311 -19.62 20.74 8.57
CA VAL A 311 -20.44 21.87 9.03
C VAL A 311 -19.91 23.22 8.49
N ALA A 312 -18.60 23.34 8.32
CA ALA A 312 -17.97 24.53 7.76
C ALA A 312 -18.20 24.70 6.26
N ALA A 313 -18.57 23.63 5.55
CA ALA A 313 -18.82 23.65 4.12
C ALA A 313 -20.20 24.27 3.76
N HIS A 314 -21.07 24.46 4.74
CA HIS A 314 -22.35 25.16 4.56
C HIS A 314 -22.24 26.52 5.28
N PRO A 315 -21.99 27.63 4.55
CA PRO A 315 -22.09 28.93 5.17
C PRO A 315 -23.53 29.07 5.71
N PRO A 316 -23.68 29.59 6.92
CA PRO A 316 -25.01 29.79 7.48
C PRO A 316 -25.82 30.61 6.47
N THR A 317 -26.93 30.05 5.98
CA THR A 317 -27.92 30.83 5.27
C THR A 317 -28.34 31.97 6.19
N ALA A 318 -28.02 33.19 5.77
CA ALA A 318 -28.43 34.38 6.50
C ALA A 318 -29.96 34.37 6.68
N PRO A 319 -30.48 34.83 7.80
CA PRO A 319 -31.88 34.83 8.13
C PRO A 319 -32.72 35.66 7.17
#